data_0f53902d3273882138c2cba9210f695d
#
_entry.id   0f53902d3273882138c2cba9210f695d
#
_cell.length_a   1.000
_cell.length_b   1.000
_cell.length_c   1.000
_cell.angle_alpha   90.00
_cell.angle_beta   90.00
_cell.angle_gamma   90.00
#
_symmetry.space_group_name_H-M   'P 1'
#
loop_
_entity.id
_entity.type
_entity.pdbx_description
1 polymer ?
#
loop_
_entity_poly.entity_id
_entity_poly.type
_entity_poly.pdbx_seq_one_letter_code
_entity_poly.pdbx_strand_id
1 'polypeptide(L)'
;FPPWKDVNIQSEKANTPEAFALAQLPNISAWQKTTDMFGPIPYKKAGEPIMVVPYDSQEEVYNFFFEDLSAAIEVLTPKAEQNLKLLPNYDAVYRGDVVKWVKYANSLMLRMAMRIRFVDSAKAQMYAEKAINHTIGLMENKDDEAKMERGAGLVFVNNIETLANQYGESRMGSSMFSYLVGYEDPRIESYFTESESQYAVEVFNGRKYQAVPTGHVYAQNDTYKEFSMAKVEKTTPTYWMRASEVYFLRAEGALIGWNMKGSAEELYKRGVEMSFEENG
;
A
#
# COMPACT_ATOMS: atom_id res chain seq x y z
N PHE A 1 -13.60 12.05 -10.22
CA PHE A 1 -12.31 11.93 -10.82
C PHE A 1 -12.07 12.67 -12.13
N PRO A 2 -12.67 13.85 -12.31
CA PRO A 2 -12.36 14.71 -13.44
C PRO A 2 -10.85 14.92 -13.66
N PRO A 3 -10.03 15.19 -12.58
CA PRO A 3 -8.61 15.48 -12.77
C PRO A 3 -7.82 14.39 -13.48
N TRP A 4 -8.12 13.11 -13.25
CA TRP A 4 -7.43 11.99 -13.90
C TRP A 4 -7.72 11.92 -15.42
N LYS A 5 -8.99 12.12 -15.82
CA LYS A 5 -9.36 12.19 -17.25
C LYS A 5 -8.77 13.43 -17.93
N ASP A 6 -8.73 14.55 -17.21
CA ASP A 6 -8.09 15.77 -17.72
C ASP A 6 -6.60 15.58 -17.95
N VAL A 7 -5.88 14.85 -17.06
CA VAL A 7 -4.47 14.49 -17.29
C VAL A 7 -4.30 13.67 -18.56
N ASN A 8 -5.19 12.70 -18.83
CA ASN A 8 -5.16 11.95 -20.08
C ASN A 8 -5.30 12.87 -21.31
N ILE A 9 -6.34 13.70 -21.33
CA ILE A 9 -6.62 14.63 -22.45
C ILE A 9 -5.45 15.60 -22.67
N GLN A 10 -4.88 16.16 -21.60
CA GLN A 10 -3.76 17.08 -21.70
C GLN A 10 -2.46 16.37 -22.12
N SER A 11 -2.24 15.16 -21.65
CA SER A 11 -1.12 14.32 -22.03
C SER A 11 -1.16 13.96 -23.51
N GLU A 12 -2.32 13.60 -24.05
CA GLU A 12 -2.51 13.35 -25.48
C GLU A 12 -2.22 14.61 -26.32
N LYS A 13 -2.78 15.76 -25.92
CA LYS A 13 -2.54 17.04 -26.60
C LYS A 13 -1.08 17.48 -26.59
N ALA A 14 -0.37 17.22 -25.51
CA ALA A 14 1.05 17.56 -25.34
C ALA A 14 2.00 16.49 -25.91
N ASN A 15 1.48 15.34 -26.36
CA ASN A 15 2.26 14.17 -26.74
C ASN A 15 3.24 13.71 -25.63
N THR A 16 2.73 13.63 -24.40
CA THR A 16 3.49 13.22 -23.19
C THR A 16 2.78 12.06 -22.50
N PRO A 17 2.69 10.87 -23.12
CA PRO A 17 1.96 9.72 -22.57
C PRO A 17 2.48 9.27 -21.20
N GLU A 18 3.73 9.54 -20.89
CA GLU A 18 4.35 9.25 -19.60
C GLU A 18 3.72 10.04 -18.44
N ALA A 19 3.19 11.24 -18.68
CA ALA A 19 2.51 12.01 -17.64
C ALA A 19 1.19 11.32 -17.21
N PHE A 20 0.45 10.80 -18.18
CA PHE A 20 -0.76 10.02 -17.89
C PHE A 20 -0.42 8.67 -17.24
N ALA A 21 0.59 7.97 -17.77
CA ALA A 21 1.05 6.70 -17.19
C ALA A 21 1.43 6.85 -15.71
N LEU A 22 2.16 7.92 -15.35
CA LEU A 22 2.46 8.22 -13.94
C LEU A 22 1.20 8.49 -13.11
N ALA A 23 0.23 9.23 -13.64
CA ALA A 23 -1.01 9.53 -12.93
C ALA A 23 -1.90 8.30 -12.74
N GLN A 24 -1.81 7.30 -13.63
CA GLN A 24 -2.56 6.05 -13.49
C GLN A 24 -2.12 5.22 -12.27
N LEU A 25 -0.83 5.21 -11.92
CA LEU A 25 -0.33 4.35 -10.84
C LEU A 25 -0.97 4.65 -9.48
N PRO A 26 -0.98 5.88 -8.95
CA PRO A 26 -1.69 6.21 -7.72
C PRO A 26 -3.21 6.04 -7.85
N ASN A 27 -3.77 6.31 -9.03
CA ASN A 27 -5.19 6.13 -9.28
C ASN A 27 -5.60 4.66 -9.13
N ILE A 28 -4.91 3.73 -9.80
CA ILE A 28 -5.16 2.28 -9.69
C ILE A 28 -4.98 1.83 -8.25
N SER A 29 -3.93 2.26 -7.56
CA SER A 29 -3.69 1.92 -6.16
C SER A 29 -4.84 2.33 -5.23
N ALA A 30 -5.41 3.53 -5.44
CA ALA A 30 -6.55 4.01 -4.66
C ALA A 30 -7.83 3.22 -4.96
N TRP A 31 -8.10 2.98 -6.24
CA TRP A 31 -9.28 2.24 -6.66
C TRP A 31 -9.22 0.76 -6.28
N GLN A 32 -8.03 0.15 -6.29
CA GLN A 32 -7.84 -1.22 -5.81
C GLN A 32 -8.30 -1.37 -4.35
N LYS A 33 -7.87 -0.46 -3.48
CA LYS A 33 -8.36 -0.44 -2.08
C LYS A 33 -9.86 -0.22 -1.99
N THR A 34 -10.42 0.63 -2.85
CA THR A 34 -11.84 0.93 -2.86
C THR A 34 -12.67 -0.30 -3.24
N THR A 35 -12.32 -1.00 -4.33
CA THR A 35 -13.04 -2.21 -4.74
C THR A 35 -12.84 -3.37 -3.77
N ASP A 36 -11.67 -3.47 -3.12
CA ASP A 36 -11.41 -4.48 -2.08
C ASP A 36 -12.31 -4.29 -0.84
N MET A 37 -12.69 -3.04 -0.54
CA MET A 37 -13.56 -2.71 0.60
C MET A 37 -15.04 -2.78 0.26
N PHE A 38 -15.44 -2.36 -0.94
CA PHE A 38 -16.84 -2.14 -1.31
C PHE A 38 -17.36 -3.08 -2.41
N GLY A 39 -16.50 -3.90 -3.02
CA GLY A 39 -16.86 -4.77 -4.14
C GLY A 39 -17.03 -3.99 -5.44
N PRO A 40 -18.17 -4.14 -6.17
CA PRO A 40 -18.43 -3.40 -7.40
C PRO A 40 -18.34 -1.88 -7.22
N ILE A 41 -17.71 -1.20 -8.16
CA ILE A 41 -17.55 0.27 -8.16
C ILE A 41 -17.73 0.85 -9.56
N PRO A 42 -18.12 2.13 -9.70
CA PRO A 42 -18.18 2.80 -10.99
C PRO A 42 -16.76 3.20 -11.41
N TYR A 43 -16.06 2.36 -12.17
CA TYR A 43 -14.68 2.60 -12.60
C TYR A 43 -14.58 3.06 -14.05
N LYS A 44 -15.02 2.23 -15.02
CA LYS A 44 -14.82 2.47 -16.45
C LYS A 44 -15.44 3.77 -16.93
N LYS A 45 -16.67 4.03 -16.53
CA LYS A 45 -17.44 5.22 -16.93
C LYS A 45 -17.42 6.34 -15.90
N ALA A 46 -16.60 6.22 -14.85
CA ALA A 46 -16.47 7.27 -13.84
C ALA A 46 -16.01 8.59 -14.49
N GLY A 47 -16.73 9.69 -14.17
CA GLY A 47 -16.45 11.02 -14.71
C GLY A 47 -16.93 11.27 -16.13
N GLU A 48 -17.70 10.36 -16.76
CA GLU A 48 -18.44 10.67 -17.96
C GLU A 48 -19.63 11.61 -17.65
N PRO A 49 -20.03 12.48 -18.59
CA PRO A 49 -21.14 13.41 -18.37
C PRO A 49 -22.51 12.70 -18.49
N ILE A 50 -22.71 11.65 -17.71
CA ILE A 50 -23.93 10.87 -17.61
C ILE A 50 -24.55 10.99 -16.22
N MET A 51 -25.88 11.01 -16.16
CA MET A 51 -26.60 11.22 -14.88
C MET A 51 -26.39 10.07 -13.89
N VAL A 52 -26.32 8.84 -14.40
CA VAL A 52 -26.15 7.63 -13.59
C VAL A 52 -25.00 6.82 -14.16
N VAL A 53 -23.94 6.67 -13.39
CA VAL A 53 -22.77 5.84 -13.76
C VAL A 53 -23.04 4.42 -13.29
N PRO A 54 -23.07 3.41 -14.19
CA PRO A 54 -23.22 2.02 -13.80
C PRO A 54 -22.00 1.54 -13.00
N TYR A 55 -22.25 0.57 -12.11
CA TYR A 55 -21.19 -0.14 -11.40
C TYR A 55 -20.60 -1.22 -12.33
N ASP A 56 -19.29 -1.29 -12.36
CA ASP A 56 -18.57 -2.42 -12.94
C ASP A 56 -18.41 -3.49 -11.86
N SER A 57 -18.48 -4.77 -12.21
CA SER A 57 -18.21 -5.86 -11.27
C SER A 57 -16.75 -5.82 -10.81
N GLN A 58 -16.45 -6.40 -9.65
CA GLN A 58 -15.08 -6.43 -9.14
C GLN A 58 -14.12 -7.15 -10.10
N GLU A 59 -14.61 -8.19 -10.79
CA GLU A 59 -13.85 -8.89 -11.84
C GLU A 59 -13.49 -7.95 -13.00
N GLU A 60 -14.46 -7.21 -13.53
CA GLU A 60 -14.23 -6.23 -14.61
C GLU A 60 -13.25 -5.15 -14.17
N VAL A 61 -13.41 -4.62 -12.95
CA VAL A 61 -12.51 -3.60 -12.38
C VAL A 61 -11.07 -4.10 -12.29
N TYR A 62 -10.85 -5.34 -11.81
CA TYR A 62 -9.52 -5.94 -11.75
C TYR A 62 -8.93 -6.18 -13.13
N ASN A 63 -9.75 -6.57 -14.12
CA ASN A 63 -9.30 -6.70 -15.50
C ASN A 63 -8.82 -5.35 -16.05
N PHE A 64 -9.57 -4.28 -15.85
CA PHE A 64 -9.14 -2.92 -16.23
C PHE A 64 -7.85 -2.49 -15.52
N PHE A 65 -7.70 -2.80 -14.23
CA PHE A 65 -6.47 -2.49 -13.52
C PHE A 65 -5.25 -3.18 -14.12
N PHE A 66 -5.34 -4.46 -14.47
CA PHE A 66 -4.23 -5.17 -15.10
C PHE A 66 -3.89 -4.63 -16.49
N GLU A 67 -4.89 -4.29 -17.29
CA GLU A 67 -4.70 -3.67 -18.59
C GLU A 67 -4.05 -2.29 -18.46
N ASP A 68 -4.64 -1.41 -17.67
CA ASP A 68 -4.17 -0.03 -17.47
C ASP A 68 -2.76 0.00 -16.85
N LEU A 69 -2.50 -0.87 -15.85
CA LEU A 69 -1.20 -0.97 -15.20
C LEU A 69 -0.13 -1.51 -16.15
N SER A 70 -0.48 -2.50 -16.99
CA SER A 70 0.43 -3.03 -17.99
C SER A 70 0.79 -1.97 -19.03
N ALA A 71 -0.18 -1.20 -19.50
CA ALA A 71 0.06 -0.09 -20.43
C ALA A 71 0.93 1.02 -19.82
N ALA A 72 0.68 1.37 -18.57
CA ALA A 72 1.49 2.36 -17.85
C ALA A 72 2.94 1.90 -17.69
N ILE A 73 3.17 0.64 -17.30
CA ILE A 73 4.51 0.05 -17.19
C ILE A 73 5.23 0.07 -18.54
N GLU A 74 4.56 -0.30 -19.64
CA GLU A 74 5.14 -0.29 -20.98
C GLU A 74 5.62 1.11 -21.39
N VAL A 75 4.82 2.14 -21.14
CA VAL A 75 5.17 3.55 -21.43
C VAL A 75 6.34 4.03 -20.55
N LEU A 76 6.38 3.65 -19.28
CA LEU A 76 7.37 4.15 -18.33
C LEU A 76 8.71 3.39 -18.39
N THR A 77 8.73 2.12 -18.80
CA THR A 77 9.93 1.28 -18.82
C THR A 77 11.10 1.91 -19.61
N PRO A 78 10.94 2.40 -20.84
CA PRO A 78 12.05 3.04 -21.57
C PRO A 78 12.61 4.29 -20.88
N LYS A 79 11.77 4.99 -20.10
CA LYS A 79 12.19 6.16 -19.32
C LYS A 79 12.94 5.73 -18.04
N ALA A 80 12.52 4.62 -17.43
CA ALA A 80 13.21 4.01 -16.28
C ALA A 80 14.59 3.48 -16.68
N GLU A 81 14.73 2.81 -17.82
CA GLU A 81 16.01 2.31 -18.34
C GLU A 81 17.01 3.44 -18.59
N GLN A 82 16.54 4.63 -18.90
CA GLN A 82 17.35 5.84 -19.04
C GLN A 82 17.55 6.59 -17.72
N ASN A 83 17.05 6.08 -16.58
CA ASN A 83 17.09 6.75 -15.27
C ASN A 83 16.55 8.18 -15.28
N LEU A 84 15.50 8.43 -16.08
CA LEU A 84 14.91 9.75 -16.17
C LEU A 84 14.09 10.10 -14.93
N LYS A 85 14.01 11.41 -14.67
CA LYS A 85 13.06 11.97 -13.69
C LYS A 85 11.93 12.69 -14.44
N LEU A 86 10.70 12.33 -14.10
CA LEU A 86 9.50 12.94 -14.68
C LEU A 86 8.73 13.70 -13.59
N LEU A 87 8.37 14.95 -13.89
CA LEU A 87 7.54 15.81 -13.04
C LEU A 87 8.01 15.89 -11.56
N PRO A 88 9.31 16.07 -11.25
CA PRO A 88 9.86 15.94 -9.89
C PRO A 88 9.25 16.91 -8.88
N ASN A 89 8.77 18.07 -9.33
CA ASN A 89 8.15 19.08 -8.48
C ASN A 89 6.68 18.77 -8.14
N TYR A 90 6.07 17.80 -8.83
CA TYR A 90 4.67 17.41 -8.66
C TYR A 90 4.52 16.00 -8.07
N ASP A 91 5.62 15.26 -7.94
CA ASP A 91 5.64 13.91 -7.39
C ASP A 91 6.08 13.94 -5.91
N ALA A 92 5.11 13.78 -5.03
CA ALA A 92 5.34 13.75 -3.58
C ALA A 92 5.83 12.39 -3.05
N VAL A 93 5.86 11.35 -3.90
CA VAL A 93 6.23 9.97 -3.51
C VAL A 93 7.70 9.69 -3.80
N TYR A 94 8.08 9.79 -5.06
CA TYR A 94 9.43 9.43 -5.53
C TYR A 94 10.20 10.59 -6.16
N ARG A 95 9.65 11.81 -6.13
CA ARG A 95 10.27 13.01 -6.71
C ARG A 95 10.67 12.82 -8.18
N GLY A 96 9.80 12.17 -8.92
CA GLY A 96 9.94 11.91 -10.34
C GLY A 96 10.82 10.73 -10.71
N ASP A 97 11.29 9.93 -9.76
CA ASP A 97 12.11 8.74 -10.02
C ASP A 97 11.27 7.66 -10.70
N VAL A 98 11.47 7.52 -12.03
CA VAL A 98 10.69 6.60 -12.85
C VAL A 98 11.05 5.14 -12.58
N VAL A 99 12.29 4.85 -12.19
CA VAL A 99 12.70 3.49 -11.82
C VAL A 99 11.89 3.01 -10.61
N LYS A 100 11.78 3.84 -9.59
CA LYS A 100 10.98 3.51 -8.39
C LYS A 100 9.49 3.38 -8.71
N TRP A 101 8.96 4.22 -9.59
CA TRP A 101 7.58 4.11 -10.05
C TRP A 101 7.30 2.81 -10.79
N VAL A 102 8.21 2.33 -11.65
CA VAL A 102 8.05 1.05 -12.35
C VAL A 102 8.20 -0.12 -11.38
N LYS A 103 9.13 -0.07 -10.44
CA LYS A 103 9.24 -1.07 -9.36
C LYS A 103 7.95 -1.15 -8.53
N TYR A 104 7.38 0.00 -8.16
CA TYR A 104 6.10 0.08 -7.46
C TYR A 104 4.97 -0.52 -8.29
N ALA A 105 4.88 -0.18 -9.59
CA ALA A 105 3.85 -0.68 -10.49
C ALA A 105 3.91 -2.20 -10.63
N ASN A 106 5.09 -2.77 -10.80
CA ASN A 106 5.29 -4.23 -10.83
C ASN A 106 4.89 -4.88 -9.49
N SER A 107 5.24 -4.25 -8.37
CA SER A 107 4.88 -4.75 -7.03
C SER A 107 3.36 -4.67 -6.79
N LEU A 108 2.71 -3.62 -7.28
CA LEU A 108 1.25 -3.49 -7.26
C LEU A 108 0.58 -4.56 -8.13
N MET A 109 1.15 -4.86 -9.31
CA MET A 109 0.68 -5.96 -10.16
C MET A 109 0.75 -7.30 -9.43
N LEU A 110 1.85 -7.59 -8.75
CA LEU A 110 2.00 -8.79 -7.92
C LEU A 110 0.96 -8.83 -6.79
N ARG A 111 0.74 -7.72 -6.07
CA ARG A 111 -0.31 -7.62 -5.03
C ARG A 111 -1.68 -7.97 -5.59
N MET A 112 -2.06 -7.38 -6.71
CA MET A 112 -3.34 -7.63 -7.35
C MET A 112 -3.47 -9.08 -7.84
N ALA A 113 -2.39 -9.65 -8.40
CA ALA A 113 -2.35 -11.05 -8.81
C ALA A 113 -2.61 -11.99 -7.62
N MET A 114 -1.94 -11.78 -6.48
CA MET A 114 -2.17 -12.56 -5.27
C MET A 114 -3.60 -12.44 -4.74
N ARG A 115 -4.27 -11.29 -4.93
CA ARG A 115 -5.67 -11.09 -4.52
C ARG A 115 -6.64 -11.98 -5.30
N ILE A 116 -6.45 -12.15 -6.60
CA ILE A 116 -7.36 -12.92 -7.45
C ILE A 116 -7.02 -14.43 -7.51
N ARG A 117 -5.98 -14.91 -6.83
CA ARG A 117 -5.48 -16.29 -6.96
C ARG A 117 -6.50 -17.38 -6.66
N PHE A 118 -7.50 -17.10 -5.81
CA PHE A 118 -8.53 -18.05 -5.44
C PHE A 118 -9.72 -18.08 -6.42
N VAL A 119 -9.86 -17.06 -7.26
CA VAL A 119 -10.96 -16.95 -8.22
C VAL A 119 -10.50 -17.20 -9.66
N ASP A 120 -9.26 -16.80 -10.00
CA ASP A 120 -8.64 -17.04 -11.31
C ASP A 120 -7.14 -17.27 -11.13
N SER A 121 -6.78 -18.50 -10.74
CA SER A 121 -5.38 -18.88 -10.46
C SER A 121 -4.46 -18.76 -11.67
N ALA A 122 -4.97 -19.08 -12.87
CA ALA A 122 -4.16 -19.00 -14.10
C ALA A 122 -3.81 -17.55 -14.46
N LYS A 123 -4.76 -16.65 -14.41
CA LYS A 123 -4.55 -15.21 -14.62
C LYS A 123 -3.65 -14.63 -13.53
N ALA A 124 -3.87 -15.02 -12.27
CA ALA A 124 -3.06 -14.61 -11.14
C ALA A 124 -1.58 -14.99 -11.35
N GLN A 125 -1.30 -16.24 -11.68
CA GLN A 125 0.07 -16.68 -11.95
C GLN A 125 0.69 -15.91 -13.12
N MET A 126 -0.03 -15.74 -14.22
CA MET A 126 0.45 -15.02 -15.39
C MET A 126 0.90 -13.60 -15.05
N TYR A 127 0.10 -12.84 -14.31
CA TYR A 127 0.46 -11.46 -13.92
C TYR A 127 1.54 -11.40 -12.84
N ALA A 128 1.53 -12.34 -11.88
CA ALA A 128 2.58 -12.44 -10.88
C ALA A 128 3.94 -12.72 -11.53
N GLU A 129 4.02 -13.68 -12.44
CA GLU A 129 5.26 -14.02 -13.15
C GLU A 129 5.65 -12.93 -14.18
N LYS A 130 4.69 -12.22 -14.78
CA LYS A 130 4.97 -11.01 -15.57
C LYS A 130 5.66 -9.94 -14.75
N ALA A 131 5.16 -9.66 -13.56
CA ALA A 131 5.73 -8.67 -12.64
C ALA A 131 7.15 -9.04 -12.19
N ILE A 132 7.35 -10.28 -11.73
CA ILE A 132 8.65 -10.76 -11.23
C ILE A 132 9.72 -10.86 -12.31
N ASN A 133 9.33 -11.06 -13.57
CA ASN A 133 10.26 -11.18 -14.71
C ASN A 133 10.55 -9.85 -15.39
N HIS A 134 9.93 -8.75 -14.97
CA HIS A 134 10.17 -7.44 -15.54
C HIS A 134 11.62 -6.98 -15.32
N THR A 135 12.23 -6.35 -16.35
CA THR A 135 13.66 -5.95 -16.35
C THR A 135 14.02 -4.98 -15.23
N ILE A 136 13.14 -4.05 -14.90
CA ILE A 136 13.35 -3.08 -13.80
C ILE A 136 13.16 -3.73 -12.42
N GLY A 137 12.41 -4.84 -12.33
CA GLY A 137 12.19 -5.57 -11.09
C GLY A 137 11.06 -5.01 -10.22
N LEU A 138 11.06 -5.47 -8.98
CA LEU A 138 10.10 -5.12 -7.92
C LEU A 138 10.75 -4.19 -6.88
N MET A 139 9.98 -3.74 -5.92
CA MET A 139 10.51 -3.08 -4.71
C MET A 139 11.27 -4.12 -3.87
N GLU A 140 12.51 -3.81 -3.48
CA GLU A 140 13.41 -4.76 -2.81
C GLU A 140 14.04 -4.24 -1.53
N ASN A 141 13.98 -2.94 -1.29
CA ASN A 141 14.64 -2.33 -0.13
C ASN A 141 13.83 -1.13 0.40
N LYS A 142 14.23 -0.62 1.55
CA LYS A 142 13.61 0.53 2.23
C LYS A 142 13.50 1.78 1.35
N ASP A 143 14.47 1.99 0.45
CA ASP A 143 14.47 3.16 -0.43
C ASP A 143 13.46 3.07 -1.57
N ASP A 144 12.93 1.87 -1.85
CA ASP A 144 11.90 1.64 -2.85
C ASP A 144 10.47 1.85 -2.29
N GLU A 145 10.30 2.05 -0.97
CA GLU A 145 8.99 2.21 -0.33
C GLU A 145 8.16 3.30 -0.99
N ALA A 146 6.92 2.96 -1.35
CA ALA A 146 5.94 3.93 -1.81
C ALA A 146 5.28 4.61 -0.61
N LYS A 147 5.66 5.84 -0.35
CA LYS A 147 5.15 6.62 0.78
C LYS A 147 4.91 8.07 0.39
N MET A 148 3.88 8.65 0.96
CA MET A 148 3.64 10.09 0.88
C MET A 148 4.12 10.73 2.17
N GLU A 149 5.06 11.66 2.04
CA GLU A 149 5.63 12.41 3.15
C GLU A 149 5.71 13.91 2.80
N ARG A 150 6.04 14.74 3.78
CA ARG A 150 6.23 16.18 3.56
C ARG A 150 7.30 16.43 2.50
N GLY A 151 6.95 17.15 1.44
CA GLY A 151 7.87 17.52 0.39
C GLY A 151 7.19 18.17 -0.80
N ALA A 152 7.95 18.71 -1.76
CA ALA A 152 7.47 19.32 -2.99
C ALA A 152 6.42 20.44 -2.81
N GLY A 153 6.47 21.18 -1.70
CA GLY A 153 5.51 22.28 -1.43
C GLY A 153 4.12 21.85 -0.96
N LEU A 154 3.86 20.55 -0.84
CA LEU A 154 2.60 20.03 -0.34
C LEU A 154 2.58 20.00 1.19
N VAL A 155 1.50 20.51 1.78
CA VAL A 155 1.21 20.33 3.20
C VAL A 155 0.52 18.97 3.35
N PHE A 156 1.32 17.96 3.68
CA PHE A 156 0.80 16.64 4.00
C PHE A 156 0.63 16.50 5.51
N VAL A 157 -0.52 16.00 5.93
CA VAL A 157 -0.80 15.63 7.33
C VAL A 157 -1.31 14.19 7.33
N ASN A 158 -0.75 13.36 8.19
CA ASN A 158 -1.21 11.98 8.35
C ASN A 158 -2.56 11.99 9.08
N ASN A 159 -3.62 11.59 8.39
CA ASN A 159 -4.98 11.58 8.95
C ASN A 159 -5.16 10.56 10.09
N ILE A 160 -4.30 9.55 10.19
CA ILE A 160 -4.34 8.60 11.33
C ILE A 160 -4.01 9.34 12.62
N GLU A 161 -3.12 10.36 12.59
CA GLU A 161 -2.85 11.21 13.74
C GLU A 161 -4.12 11.92 14.22
N THR A 162 -4.91 12.45 13.31
CA THR A 162 -6.18 13.11 13.66
C THR A 162 -7.14 12.13 14.35
N LEU A 163 -7.27 10.91 13.83
CA LEU A 163 -8.13 9.89 14.45
C LEU A 163 -7.58 9.39 15.79
N ALA A 164 -6.26 9.17 15.88
CA ALA A 164 -5.63 8.63 17.07
C ALA A 164 -5.55 9.68 18.20
N ASN A 165 -5.01 10.86 17.88
CA ASN A 165 -4.64 11.84 18.92
C ASN A 165 -5.69 12.92 19.14
N GLN A 166 -6.34 13.44 18.06
CA GLN A 166 -7.29 14.54 18.20
C GLN A 166 -8.69 14.04 18.57
N TYR A 167 -9.17 12.97 17.92
CA TYR A 167 -10.49 12.40 18.24
C TYR A 167 -10.44 11.28 19.29
N GLY A 168 -9.27 10.69 19.51
CA GLY A 168 -9.12 9.62 20.48
C GLY A 168 -9.84 8.32 20.08
N GLU A 169 -10.12 8.13 18.80
CA GLU A 169 -10.95 7.02 18.30
C GLU A 169 -10.15 5.77 17.88
N SER A 170 -8.82 5.87 17.81
CA SER A 170 -7.96 4.75 17.41
C SER A 170 -7.21 4.17 18.60
N ARG A 171 -7.26 2.84 18.75
CA ARG A 171 -6.55 2.10 19.80
C ARG A 171 -5.92 0.84 19.19
N MET A 172 -4.89 0.32 19.88
CA MET A 172 -4.30 -0.97 19.55
C MET A 172 -5.37 -2.07 19.59
N GLY A 173 -5.50 -2.86 18.53
CA GLY A 173 -6.39 -4.02 18.51
C GLY A 173 -5.76 -5.24 19.20
N SER A 174 -6.58 -6.05 19.88
CA SER A 174 -6.14 -7.23 20.63
C SER A 174 -5.40 -8.27 19.76
N SER A 175 -5.76 -8.42 18.48
CA SER A 175 -5.06 -9.33 17.58
C SER A 175 -3.60 -8.91 17.39
N MET A 176 -3.36 -7.62 17.07
CA MET A 176 -1.99 -7.10 16.93
C MET A 176 -1.20 -7.21 18.23
N PHE A 177 -1.83 -6.86 19.36
CA PHE A 177 -1.23 -6.99 20.69
C PHE A 177 -0.78 -8.42 20.97
N SER A 178 -1.64 -9.41 20.71
CA SER A 178 -1.33 -10.83 20.98
C SER A 178 -0.14 -11.33 20.19
N TYR A 179 -0.01 -10.91 18.93
CA TYR A 179 1.16 -11.24 18.10
C TYR A 179 2.43 -10.56 18.61
N LEU A 180 2.41 -9.24 18.80
CA LEU A 180 3.59 -8.50 19.21
C LEU A 180 4.11 -8.96 20.58
N VAL A 181 3.21 -9.18 21.54
CA VAL A 181 3.59 -9.66 22.87
C VAL A 181 3.97 -11.14 22.87
N GLY A 182 3.21 -11.98 22.16
CA GLY A 182 3.46 -13.43 22.10
C GLY A 182 4.77 -13.80 21.45
N TYR A 183 5.26 -12.99 20.51
CA TYR A 183 6.56 -13.17 19.85
C TYR A 183 7.67 -12.29 20.44
N GLU A 184 7.41 -11.55 21.50
CA GLU A 184 8.35 -10.59 22.10
C GLU A 184 8.89 -9.60 21.05
N ASP A 185 8.01 -9.11 20.17
CA ASP A 185 8.37 -8.30 19.01
C ASP A 185 8.67 -6.84 19.44
N PRO A 186 9.92 -6.38 19.34
CA PRO A 186 10.31 -5.04 19.79
C PRO A 186 9.65 -3.91 19.00
N ARG A 187 9.10 -4.18 17.82
CA ARG A 187 8.41 -3.17 16.99
C ARG A 187 7.14 -2.63 17.65
N ILE A 188 6.64 -3.28 18.73
CA ILE A 188 5.54 -2.73 19.52
C ILE A 188 5.83 -1.29 19.98
N GLU A 189 7.08 -1.01 20.33
CA GLU A 189 7.51 0.33 20.75
C GLU A 189 7.49 1.38 19.62
N SER A 190 7.66 0.92 18.40
CA SER A 190 7.61 1.78 17.20
C SER A 190 6.19 2.05 16.73
N TYR A 191 5.28 1.11 16.98
CA TYR A 191 3.91 1.18 16.47
C TYR A 191 2.92 1.82 17.44
N PHE A 192 3.14 1.65 18.76
CA PHE A 192 2.15 2.02 19.77
C PHE A 192 2.75 2.80 20.94
N THR A 193 1.94 3.67 21.52
CA THR A 193 2.23 4.32 22.79
C THR A 193 2.02 3.35 23.94
N GLU A 194 2.71 3.56 25.05
CA GLU A 194 2.38 2.86 26.29
C GLU A 194 0.97 3.21 26.77
N SER A 195 0.38 2.31 27.53
CA SER A 195 -0.93 2.51 28.15
C SER A 195 -0.76 3.09 29.56
N GLU A 196 -1.60 4.05 29.91
CA GLU A 196 -1.69 4.63 31.25
C GLU A 196 -2.65 3.85 32.17
N SER A 197 -3.34 2.85 31.63
CA SER A 197 -4.30 2.04 32.37
C SER A 197 -3.64 1.22 33.48
N GLN A 198 -4.27 1.18 34.65
CA GLN A 198 -3.83 0.31 35.75
C GLN A 198 -3.87 -1.18 35.40
N TYR A 199 -4.61 -1.60 34.40
CA TYR A 199 -4.73 -2.96 33.90
C TYR A 199 -3.79 -3.28 32.74
N ALA A 200 -2.88 -2.34 32.39
CA ALA A 200 -1.94 -2.56 31.32
C ALA A 200 -0.97 -3.70 31.63
N VAL A 201 -0.70 -4.52 30.63
CA VAL A 201 0.19 -5.68 30.76
C VAL A 201 1.63 -5.24 30.52
N GLU A 202 2.49 -5.58 31.47
CA GLU A 202 3.93 -5.41 31.31
C GLU A 202 4.48 -6.45 30.31
N VAL A 203 5.24 -5.98 29.34
CA VAL A 203 5.87 -6.82 28.33
C VAL A 203 7.38 -6.97 28.59
N PHE A 204 8.05 -7.78 27.80
CA PHE A 204 9.45 -8.19 27.97
C PHE A 204 10.46 -7.03 28.19
N ASN A 205 10.14 -5.81 27.77
CA ASN A 205 11.00 -4.62 27.93
C ASN A 205 10.60 -3.75 29.14
N GLY A 206 9.71 -4.22 30.02
CA GLY A 206 9.23 -3.48 31.18
C GLY A 206 8.19 -2.40 30.88
N ARG A 207 7.82 -2.21 29.61
CA ARG A 207 6.79 -1.27 29.17
C ARG A 207 5.40 -1.86 29.28
N LYS A 208 4.41 -1.03 29.39
CA LYS A 208 3.02 -1.45 29.61
C LYS A 208 2.12 -1.11 28.44
N TYR A 209 1.41 -2.10 27.95
CA TYR A 209 0.47 -1.93 26.85
C TYR A 209 -0.89 -2.54 27.18
N GLN A 210 -1.94 -1.96 26.59
CA GLN A 210 -3.27 -2.50 26.64
C GLN A 210 -4.01 -2.28 25.33
N ALA A 211 -4.66 -3.35 24.85
CA ALA A 211 -5.37 -3.37 23.58
C ALA A 211 -6.88 -3.50 23.79
N VAL A 212 -7.62 -3.10 22.76
CA VAL A 212 -9.06 -3.20 22.69
C VAL A 212 -9.45 -4.50 21.97
N PRO A 213 -10.35 -5.32 22.54
CA PRO A 213 -10.91 -6.47 21.82
C PRO A 213 -11.63 -6.03 20.56
N THR A 214 -11.26 -6.61 19.41
CA THR A 214 -11.86 -6.31 18.13
C THR A 214 -13.33 -6.75 18.10
N GLY A 215 -14.20 -5.90 17.54
CA GLY A 215 -15.63 -6.20 17.40
C GLY A 215 -16.48 -5.95 18.67
N HIS A 216 -15.87 -5.46 19.73
CA HIS A 216 -16.61 -5.08 20.94
C HIS A 216 -17.28 -3.72 20.73
N VAL A 217 -18.55 -3.61 21.13
CA VAL A 217 -19.29 -2.36 21.07
C VAL A 217 -19.08 -1.57 22.35
N TYR A 218 -18.61 -0.34 22.21
CA TYR A 218 -18.34 0.55 23.34
C TYR A 218 -19.36 1.68 23.39
N ALA A 219 -19.93 1.88 24.56
CA ALA A 219 -20.92 2.93 24.76
C ALA A 219 -20.28 4.31 24.99
N GLN A 220 -18.98 4.37 25.37
CA GLN A 220 -18.30 5.64 25.69
C GLN A 220 -16.79 5.56 25.44
N ASN A 221 -16.23 6.62 24.85
CA ASN A 221 -14.79 6.73 24.58
C ASN A 221 -13.92 6.75 25.84
N ASP A 222 -14.46 7.21 26.97
CA ASP A 222 -13.72 7.31 28.25
C ASP A 222 -13.19 5.98 28.77
N THR A 223 -13.83 4.86 28.42
CA THR A 223 -13.39 3.52 28.87
C THR A 223 -12.01 3.15 28.35
N TYR A 224 -11.62 3.66 27.19
CA TYR A 224 -10.39 3.23 26.49
C TYR A 224 -9.39 4.35 26.26
N LYS A 225 -9.62 5.53 26.79
CA LYS A 225 -8.73 6.67 26.58
C LYS A 225 -7.30 6.42 27.04
N GLU A 226 -7.12 5.59 28.07
CA GLU A 226 -5.82 5.22 28.65
C GLU A 226 -5.13 4.05 27.93
N PHE A 227 -5.80 3.41 26.95
CA PHE A 227 -5.24 2.27 26.22
C PHE A 227 -4.23 2.74 25.16
N SER A 228 -3.35 1.82 24.75
CA SER A 228 -2.31 2.08 23.76
C SER A 228 -2.90 2.57 22.44
N MET A 229 -2.35 3.66 21.92
CA MET A 229 -2.72 4.28 20.65
C MET A 229 -1.66 4.04 19.60
N ALA A 230 -2.01 4.25 18.33
CA ALA A 230 -1.02 4.31 17.26
C ALA A 230 -0.02 5.44 17.52
N LYS A 231 1.28 5.12 17.47
CA LYS A 231 2.37 6.09 17.63
C LYS A 231 2.60 6.80 16.31
N VAL A 232 1.78 7.79 16.03
CA VAL A 232 1.79 8.54 14.78
C VAL A 232 1.77 10.04 15.04
N GLU A 233 2.57 10.76 14.27
CA GLU A 233 2.64 12.23 14.27
C GLU A 233 2.06 12.77 12.97
N LYS A 234 1.76 14.07 12.92
CA LYS A 234 1.28 14.76 11.70
C LYS A 234 2.22 14.59 10.51
N THR A 235 3.51 14.45 10.79
CA THR A 235 4.57 14.30 9.80
C THR A 235 4.94 12.86 9.49
N THR A 236 4.37 11.89 10.19
CA THR A 236 4.59 10.46 9.91
C THR A 236 4.15 10.13 8.49
N PRO A 237 5.01 9.52 7.66
CA PRO A 237 4.66 9.18 6.28
C PRO A 237 3.44 8.26 6.19
N THR A 238 2.63 8.41 5.14
CA THR A 238 1.60 7.43 4.80
C THR A 238 2.15 6.46 3.76
N TYR A 239 2.32 5.22 4.17
CA TYR A 239 2.84 4.16 3.31
C TYR A 239 1.74 3.55 2.44
N TRP A 240 2.01 3.44 1.14
CA TRP A 240 1.12 2.78 0.19
C TRP A 240 1.52 1.32 -0.02
N MET A 241 2.84 1.06 -0.04
CA MET A 241 3.43 -0.26 -0.14
C MET A 241 4.85 -0.25 0.42
N ARG A 242 5.22 -1.32 1.10
CA ARG A 242 6.56 -1.54 1.63
C ARG A 242 7.24 -2.72 0.96
N ALA A 243 8.57 -2.75 0.95
CA ALA A 243 9.33 -3.84 0.36
C ALA A 243 9.12 -5.17 1.09
N SER A 244 8.93 -5.15 2.41
CA SER A 244 8.60 -6.35 3.20
C SER A 244 7.31 -7.04 2.71
N GLU A 245 6.28 -6.27 2.36
CA GLU A 245 5.05 -6.81 1.78
C GLU A 245 5.34 -7.56 0.47
N VAL A 246 6.19 -6.99 -0.39
CA VAL A 246 6.55 -7.61 -1.68
C VAL A 246 7.24 -8.95 -1.47
N TYR A 247 8.14 -9.05 -0.47
CA TYR A 247 8.77 -10.33 -0.13
C TYR A 247 7.77 -11.36 0.38
N PHE A 248 6.79 -10.96 1.21
CA PHE A 248 5.75 -11.88 1.66
C PHE A 248 4.83 -12.34 0.53
N LEU A 249 4.44 -11.46 -0.40
CA LEU A 249 3.68 -11.83 -1.60
C LEU A 249 4.44 -12.82 -2.49
N ARG A 250 5.76 -12.61 -2.65
CA ARG A 250 6.63 -13.55 -3.35
C ARG A 250 6.74 -14.89 -2.63
N ALA A 251 6.91 -14.88 -1.30
CA ALA A 251 6.95 -16.09 -0.49
C ALA A 251 5.67 -16.93 -0.63
N GLU A 252 4.51 -16.25 -0.59
CA GLU A 252 3.21 -16.88 -0.79
C GLU A 252 3.06 -17.47 -2.19
N GLY A 253 3.48 -16.75 -3.24
CA GLY A 253 3.50 -17.25 -4.62
C GLY A 253 4.43 -18.47 -4.78
N ALA A 254 5.64 -18.44 -4.20
CA ALA A 254 6.57 -19.55 -4.21
C ALA A 254 6.03 -20.80 -3.49
N LEU A 255 5.32 -20.60 -2.36
CA LEU A 255 4.69 -21.68 -1.59
C LEU A 255 3.64 -22.45 -2.39
N ILE A 256 2.94 -21.79 -3.29
CA ILE A 256 1.95 -22.41 -4.19
C ILE A 256 2.52 -22.85 -5.54
N GLY A 257 3.85 -22.82 -5.68
CA GLY A 257 4.57 -23.37 -6.84
C GLY A 257 4.79 -22.39 -8.00
N TRP A 258 4.54 -21.09 -7.82
CA TRP A 258 4.85 -20.09 -8.84
C TRP A 258 6.33 -19.71 -8.84
N ASN A 259 6.86 -19.31 -10.01
CA ASN A 259 8.24 -18.87 -10.12
C ASN A 259 8.43 -17.44 -9.56
N MET A 260 8.78 -17.36 -8.27
CA MET A 260 8.98 -16.09 -7.57
C MET A 260 10.46 -15.71 -7.37
N LYS A 261 11.39 -16.36 -8.11
CA LYS A 261 12.85 -16.12 -8.03
C LYS A 261 13.40 -16.25 -6.61
N GLY A 262 12.99 -17.31 -5.91
CA GLY A 262 13.44 -17.67 -4.57
C GLY A 262 12.53 -18.72 -3.96
N SER A 263 13.01 -19.43 -2.97
CA SER A 263 12.18 -20.34 -2.19
C SER A 263 11.23 -19.59 -1.26
N ALA A 264 10.11 -20.20 -0.89
CA ALA A 264 9.14 -19.61 0.03
C ALA A 264 9.81 -19.25 1.38
N GLU A 265 10.70 -20.12 1.88
CA GLU A 265 11.41 -19.92 3.15
C GLU A 265 12.36 -18.73 3.08
N GLU A 266 13.21 -18.65 2.05
CA GLU A 266 14.17 -17.54 1.87
C GLU A 266 13.44 -16.19 1.74
N LEU A 267 12.40 -16.15 0.90
CA LEU A 267 11.62 -14.93 0.68
C LEU A 267 10.87 -14.50 1.95
N TYR A 268 10.32 -15.45 2.71
CA TYR A 268 9.67 -15.15 3.98
C TYR A 268 10.65 -14.58 5.00
N LYS A 269 11.81 -15.21 5.19
CA LYS A 269 12.86 -14.72 6.09
C LYS A 269 13.31 -13.32 5.70
N ARG A 270 13.55 -13.11 4.40
CA ARG A 270 13.93 -11.78 3.90
C ARG A 270 12.82 -10.74 4.12
N GLY A 271 11.55 -11.11 4.01
CA GLY A 271 10.42 -10.25 4.33
C GLY A 271 10.38 -9.83 5.80
N VAL A 272 10.69 -10.76 6.72
CA VAL A 272 10.80 -10.46 8.15
C VAL A 272 11.97 -9.51 8.42
N GLU A 273 13.17 -9.80 7.90
CA GLU A 273 14.35 -8.93 8.03
C GLU A 273 14.06 -7.52 7.49
N MET A 274 13.48 -7.44 6.28
CA MET A 274 13.11 -6.18 5.66
C MET A 274 12.12 -5.40 6.54
N SER A 275 11.14 -6.06 7.14
CA SER A 275 10.20 -5.40 8.03
C SER A 275 10.84 -4.81 9.29
N PHE A 276 11.92 -5.42 9.80
CA PHE A 276 12.72 -4.81 10.87
C PHE A 276 13.53 -3.61 10.36
N GLU A 277 14.18 -3.73 9.20
CA GLU A 277 14.93 -2.62 8.57
C GLU A 277 14.03 -1.39 8.31
N GLU A 278 12.79 -1.61 7.91
CA GLU A 278 11.79 -0.56 7.62
C GLU A 278 11.31 0.18 8.88
N ASN A 279 11.34 -0.46 10.03
CA ASN A 279 10.79 0.09 11.27
C ASN A 279 11.88 0.51 12.29
N GLY A 280 13.15 0.42 11.94
CA GLY A 280 14.28 0.88 12.74
C GLY A 280 14.79 -0.15 13.67
#